data_d4477972389da5b1c5b077de163a0037
#
_entry.id   d4477972389da5b1c5b077de163a0037
#
_cell.length_a   1.000
_cell.length_b   1.000
_cell.length_c   1.000
_cell.angle_alpha   90.00
_cell.angle_beta   90.00
_cell.angle_gamma   90.00
#
_symmetry.space_group_name_H-M   'P 1'
#
loop_
_entity.id
_entity.type
_entity.pdbx_description
1 polymer ?
#
loop_
_entity_poly.entity_id
_entity_poly.type
_entity_poly.pdbx_seq_one_letter_code
_entity_poly.pdbx_strand_id
1 'polypeptide(L)'
;FCPNSAGKPGVLSQIDKDGKREQIATNQNRVGTRNRAVRMAANFSLIHRTCKLVVLLCFLHISVTVFFYVRTLDIRFSFVQNQQPRANLSRPRHDPLPARGSRTEPVDNSTWKGEDRQMDEPDQDATEEPAKELEKCPETSPLLVGPLRVEFNIPVSLEQIKKDNPNVQLGGRFRPRDCLALQKVAIIIPFRKRDEHLKFWLYYLHPILQRQQLDYGVYVINQDGDEIFNRAKLLNVGYMEALKEYDYNCFVFSDVDLIPMDDRNTYRCFSQPRHLSVSMDKFGFRLPYNQYFGGVSSMSKEQYLKINGFPNNYWGWGGEDDDIYNR
;
A
#
# COMPACT_ATOMS: atom_id res chain seq x y z
N PHE A 1 26.34 1.40 -27.34
CA PHE A 1 26.04 2.09 -28.61
C PHE A 1 27.30 2.80 -29.08
N CYS A 2 27.94 2.24 -30.12
CA CYS A 2 28.95 2.91 -30.94
C CYS A 2 28.33 3.23 -32.30
N PRO A 3 28.50 4.41 -32.86
CA PRO A 3 28.19 4.66 -34.26
C PRO A 3 29.44 4.46 -35.13
N ASN A 4 29.30 3.59 -36.15
CA ASN A 4 30.17 3.52 -37.32
C ASN A 4 29.75 4.59 -38.33
N SER A 5 30.73 5.35 -38.86
CA SER A 5 30.84 5.68 -40.27
C SER A 5 32.10 6.53 -40.52
N ALA A 6 33.08 5.94 -41.14
CA ALA A 6 34.25 6.64 -41.67
C ALA A 6 34.01 6.91 -43.15
N GLY A 7 33.86 8.19 -43.53
CA GLY A 7 33.96 8.68 -44.91
C GLY A 7 35.41 8.85 -45.31
N LYS A 8 35.78 8.33 -46.49
CA LYS A 8 37.08 8.55 -47.10
C LYS A 8 37.17 9.95 -47.71
N PRO A 9 38.28 10.69 -47.51
CA PRO A 9 38.52 11.88 -48.32
C PRO A 9 39.17 11.55 -49.65
N GLY A 10 38.61 12.08 -50.72
CA GLY A 10 39.11 11.98 -52.07
C GLY A 10 40.42 12.77 -52.26
N VAL A 11 41.32 12.18 -53.02
CA VAL A 11 42.59 12.79 -53.47
C VAL A 11 42.28 13.62 -54.69
N LEU A 12 42.43 14.95 -54.60
CA LEU A 12 42.54 15.86 -55.75
C LEU A 12 43.99 16.01 -56.11
N SER A 13 44.39 15.56 -57.29
CA SER A 13 45.68 15.79 -57.88
C SER A 13 45.65 17.10 -58.65
N GLN A 14 46.45 18.08 -58.21
CA GLN A 14 46.84 19.21 -59.09
C GLN A 14 48.17 18.94 -59.74
N ILE A 15 48.17 19.01 -61.08
CA ILE A 15 49.36 18.93 -61.89
C ILE A 15 49.85 20.35 -62.12
N ASP A 16 51.09 20.65 -61.70
CA ASP A 16 51.73 21.92 -61.99
C ASP A 16 52.64 21.76 -63.21
N LYS A 17 52.71 22.84 -63.95
CA LYS A 17 53.25 22.90 -65.28
C LYS A 17 54.79 22.99 -65.30
N ASP A 18 55.54 22.10 -64.78
CA ASP A 18 56.95 21.94 -65.15
C ASP A 18 57.50 20.61 -64.60
N GLY A 19 57.67 19.65 -65.45
CA GLY A 19 58.05 18.30 -65.09
C GLY A 19 59.44 18.16 -64.56
N LYS A 20 59.70 18.42 -63.28
CA LYS A 20 60.90 17.93 -62.60
C LYS A 20 60.57 17.36 -61.26
N ARG A 21 60.81 16.06 -61.10
CA ARG A 21 60.78 15.37 -59.81
C ARG A 21 62.00 15.78 -58.98
N GLU A 22 61.76 16.47 -57.85
CA GLU A 22 62.71 16.55 -56.75
C GLU A 22 62.45 15.45 -55.72
N GLN A 23 63.35 14.49 -55.64
CA GLN A 23 63.40 13.51 -54.56
C GLN A 23 64.29 14.04 -53.41
N ILE A 24 63.80 14.87 -52.56
CA ILE A 24 64.44 15.15 -51.27
C ILE A 24 63.37 15.53 -50.31
N ALA A 25 62.80 14.58 -49.56
CA ALA A 25 62.18 14.76 -48.25
C ALA A 25 61.53 13.47 -47.71
N THR A 26 62.19 12.35 -47.70
CA THR A 26 61.59 11.09 -47.17
C THR A 26 62.27 10.55 -45.92
N ASN A 27 63.20 11.24 -45.27
CA ASN A 27 63.90 10.65 -44.12
C ASN A 27 63.53 11.24 -42.74
N GLN A 28 62.90 12.40 -42.65
CA GLN A 28 62.45 12.94 -41.35
C GLN A 28 61.05 12.52 -40.93
N ASN A 29 60.16 12.16 -41.84
CA ASN A 29 58.78 11.71 -41.51
C ASN A 29 58.71 10.26 -41.06
N ARG A 30 59.67 9.39 -41.33
CA ARG A 30 59.65 7.98 -40.88
C ARG A 30 59.97 7.81 -39.39
N VAL A 31 60.76 8.69 -38.78
CA VAL A 31 61.09 8.60 -37.33
C VAL A 31 59.94 9.13 -36.49
N GLY A 32 59.26 10.21 -36.90
CA GLY A 32 58.11 10.77 -36.17
C GLY A 32 56.87 9.87 -36.16
N THR A 33 56.56 9.19 -37.28
CA THR A 33 55.40 8.27 -37.36
C THR A 33 55.63 6.97 -36.61
N ARG A 34 56.89 6.45 -36.58
CA ARG A 34 57.22 5.24 -35.82
C ARG A 34 57.13 5.46 -34.30
N ASN A 35 57.54 6.63 -33.78
CA ASN A 35 57.41 6.98 -32.39
C ASN A 35 55.95 7.27 -31.96
N ARG A 36 55.12 7.80 -32.86
CA ARG A 36 53.69 8.00 -32.61
C ARG A 36 52.92 6.69 -32.60
N ALA A 37 53.20 5.75 -33.49
CA ALA A 37 52.64 4.42 -33.54
C ALA A 37 52.98 3.59 -32.28
N VAL A 38 54.25 3.63 -31.83
CA VAL A 38 54.70 2.96 -30.60
C VAL A 38 54.05 3.52 -29.36
N ARG A 39 53.88 4.85 -29.27
CA ARG A 39 53.15 5.51 -28.14
C ARG A 39 51.66 5.17 -28.15
N MET A 40 51.01 5.12 -29.33
CA MET A 40 49.60 4.70 -29.42
C MET A 40 49.42 3.23 -29.03
N ALA A 41 50.30 2.33 -29.46
CA ALA A 41 50.25 0.91 -29.11
C ALA A 41 50.49 0.71 -27.58
N ALA A 42 51.39 1.45 -26.97
CA ALA A 42 51.66 1.42 -25.52
C ALA A 42 50.43 1.88 -24.73
N ASN A 43 49.81 3.01 -25.17
CA ASN A 43 48.59 3.52 -24.54
C ASN A 43 47.40 2.55 -24.68
N PHE A 44 47.23 1.90 -25.83
CA PHE A 44 46.18 0.92 -26.07
C PHE A 44 46.37 -0.33 -25.18
N SER A 45 47.60 -0.80 -25.00
CA SER A 45 47.92 -1.91 -24.08
C SER A 45 47.63 -1.52 -22.61
N LEU A 46 47.92 -0.26 -22.21
CA LEU A 46 47.63 0.22 -20.85
C LEU A 46 46.12 0.31 -20.63
N ILE A 47 45.36 0.90 -21.56
CA ILE A 47 43.87 0.98 -21.49
C ILE A 47 43.27 -0.42 -21.44
N HIS A 48 43.74 -1.36 -22.21
CA HIS A 48 43.26 -2.74 -22.20
C HIS A 48 43.52 -3.43 -20.84
N ARG A 49 44.70 -3.19 -20.22
CA ARG A 49 45.00 -3.71 -18.88
C ARG A 49 44.12 -3.08 -17.80
N THR A 50 43.90 -1.77 -17.86
CA THR A 50 43.01 -1.08 -16.89
C THR A 50 41.54 -1.52 -17.05
N CYS A 51 41.03 -1.69 -18.30
CA CYS A 51 39.72 -2.24 -18.54
C CYS A 51 39.54 -3.65 -17.94
N LYS A 52 40.52 -4.54 -18.14
CA LYS A 52 40.48 -5.88 -17.54
C LYS A 52 40.46 -5.84 -16.03
N LEU A 53 41.23 -4.93 -15.40
CA LEU A 53 41.28 -4.78 -13.95
C LEU A 53 39.93 -4.27 -13.39
N VAL A 54 39.32 -3.29 -14.04
CA VAL A 54 38.01 -2.77 -13.68
C VAL A 54 36.93 -3.86 -13.79
N VAL A 55 36.91 -4.61 -14.87
CA VAL A 55 35.96 -5.72 -15.05
C VAL A 55 36.14 -6.78 -13.95
N LEU A 56 37.39 -7.13 -13.62
CA LEU A 56 37.69 -8.10 -12.57
C LEU A 56 37.23 -7.59 -11.17
N LEU A 57 37.43 -6.30 -10.87
CA LEU A 57 36.95 -5.69 -9.62
C LEU A 57 35.42 -5.65 -9.57
N CYS A 58 34.73 -5.40 -10.69
CA CYS A 58 33.27 -5.45 -10.76
C CYS A 58 32.76 -6.88 -10.49
N PHE A 59 33.38 -7.90 -11.08
CA PHE A 59 33.01 -9.29 -10.82
C PHE A 59 33.24 -9.69 -9.36
N LEU A 60 34.35 -9.24 -8.77
CA LEU A 60 34.66 -9.50 -7.36
C LEU A 60 33.63 -8.83 -6.43
N HIS A 61 33.27 -7.58 -6.74
CA HIS A 61 32.24 -6.85 -5.98
C HIS A 61 30.86 -7.55 -6.07
N ILE A 62 30.45 -7.97 -7.28
CA ILE A 62 29.19 -8.70 -7.48
C ILE A 62 29.23 -10.03 -6.72
N SER A 63 30.34 -10.78 -6.78
CA SER A 63 30.48 -12.06 -6.06
C SER A 63 30.39 -11.89 -4.55
N VAL A 64 31.02 -10.86 -4.00
CA VAL A 64 30.94 -10.53 -2.56
C VAL A 64 29.50 -10.14 -2.17
N THR A 65 28.85 -9.32 -2.98
CA THR A 65 27.46 -8.90 -2.75
C THR A 65 26.51 -10.09 -2.77
N VAL A 66 26.66 -10.98 -3.77
CA VAL A 66 25.86 -12.21 -3.88
C VAL A 66 26.13 -13.15 -2.71
N PHE A 67 27.39 -13.30 -2.29
CA PHE A 67 27.75 -14.13 -1.13
C PHE A 67 27.08 -13.62 0.16
N PHE A 68 27.14 -12.32 0.43
CA PHE A 68 26.47 -11.75 1.59
C PHE A 68 24.95 -11.88 1.49
N TYR A 69 24.38 -11.71 0.30
CA TYR A 69 22.94 -11.87 0.07
C TYR A 69 22.49 -13.33 0.34
N VAL A 70 23.20 -14.31 -0.19
CA VAL A 70 22.93 -15.74 0.07
C VAL A 70 23.09 -16.09 1.55
N ARG A 71 24.14 -15.60 2.20
CA ARG A 71 24.31 -15.77 3.66
C ARG A 71 23.18 -15.18 4.47
N THR A 72 22.64 -14.02 4.05
CA THR A 72 21.50 -13.38 4.71
C THR A 72 20.22 -14.23 4.51
N LEU A 73 20.06 -14.86 3.36
CA LEU A 73 18.95 -15.79 3.10
C LEU A 73 19.08 -17.06 3.95
N ASP A 74 20.26 -17.67 4.05
CA ASP A 74 20.49 -18.86 4.89
C ASP A 74 20.19 -18.60 6.37
N ILE A 75 20.55 -17.43 6.89
CA ILE A 75 20.21 -17.02 8.26
C ILE A 75 18.70 -16.91 8.44
N ARG A 76 17.98 -16.40 7.46
CA ARG A 76 16.50 -16.31 7.52
C ARG A 76 15.85 -17.70 7.48
N PHE A 77 16.31 -18.60 6.63
CA PHE A 77 15.81 -19.98 6.59
C PHE A 77 16.08 -20.75 7.88
N SER A 78 17.24 -20.60 8.49
CA SER A 78 17.58 -21.24 9.76
C SER A 78 16.72 -20.72 10.93
N PHE A 79 16.31 -19.44 10.93
CA PHE A 79 15.42 -18.87 11.93
C PHE A 79 13.98 -19.41 11.81
N VAL A 80 13.48 -19.65 10.61
CA VAL A 80 12.14 -20.19 10.38
C VAL A 80 12.04 -21.65 10.81
N GLN A 81 13.10 -22.43 10.64
CA GLN A 81 13.09 -23.86 11.00
C GLN A 81 13.22 -24.14 12.51
N ASN A 82 13.71 -23.18 13.29
CA ASN A 82 13.90 -23.34 14.76
C ASN A 82 12.71 -22.83 15.61
N GLN A 83 11.61 -22.35 15.00
CA GLN A 83 10.43 -21.84 15.72
C GLN A 83 9.20 -22.77 15.65
N GLN A 84 9.36 -24.07 15.47
CA GLN A 84 8.28 -25.00 15.74
C GLN A 84 8.29 -25.42 17.22
N PRO A 85 7.36 -24.96 18.06
CA PRO A 85 7.21 -25.48 19.41
C PRO A 85 6.63 -26.90 19.30
N ARG A 86 7.33 -27.87 19.81
CA ARG A 86 6.76 -29.19 20.11
C ARG A 86 5.65 -29.00 21.15
N ALA A 87 4.40 -29.05 20.72
CA ALA A 87 3.26 -29.09 21.60
C ALA A 87 3.17 -30.48 22.23
N ASN A 88 3.58 -30.59 23.47
CA ASN A 88 3.16 -31.70 24.35
C ASN A 88 1.74 -31.37 24.83
N LEU A 89 0.76 -32.07 24.28
CA LEU A 89 -0.62 -32.07 24.78
C LEU A 89 -0.66 -32.83 26.11
N SER A 90 -0.83 -32.14 27.21
CA SER A 90 -1.50 -32.64 28.39
C SER A 90 -2.76 -31.83 28.63
N ARG A 91 -3.93 -32.46 28.39
CA ARG A 91 -5.26 -31.90 28.70
C ARG A 91 -5.41 -31.75 30.22
N PRO A 92 -5.85 -30.58 30.73
CA PRO A 92 -6.44 -30.50 32.06
C PRO A 92 -7.91 -30.97 32.00
N ARG A 93 -8.28 -31.84 32.94
CA ARG A 93 -9.68 -32.23 33.22
C ARG A 93 -10.45 -31.02 33.74
N HIS A 94 -11.61 -30.79 33.16
CA HIS A 94 -12.60 -29.86 33.73
C HIS A 94 -13.37 -30.58 34.85
N ASP A 95 -13.25 -30.07 36.08
CA ASP A 95 -14.20 -30.33 37.15
C ASP A 95 -15.35 -29.32 37.09
N PRO A 96 -16.60 -29.72 37.36
CA PRO A 96 -17.75 -28.82 37.26
C PRO A 96 -17.88 -27.92 38.49
N LEU A 97 -18.12 -26.62 38.24
CA LEU A 97 -18.43 -25.62 39.25
C LEU A 97 -19.83 -25.82 39.83
N PRO A 98 -20.02 -25.60 41.16
CA PRO A 98 -21.31 -25.77 41.80
C PRO A 98 -22.28 -24.61 41.48
N ALA A 99 -23.55 -24.96 41.31
CA ALA A 99 -24.67 -24.07 41.08
C ALA A 99 -24.86 -23.07 42.26
N ARG A 100 -24.88 -21.79 41.92
CA ARG A 100 -25.20 -20.70 42.88
C ARG A 100 -26.69 -20.41 42.84
N GLY A 101 -27.34 -20.65 43.99
CA GLY A 101 -28.76 -20.49 44.19
C GLY A 101 -29.27 -19.06 43.94
N SER A 102 -30.42 -19.02 43.35
CA SER A 102 -31.28 -17.85 43.14
C SER A 102 -31.82 -17.36 44.50
N ARG A 103 -31.53 -16.10 44.86
CA ARG A 103 -32.17 -15.41 45.94
C ARG A 103 -32.97 -14.23 45.36
N THR A 104 -34.28 -14.39 45.32
CA THR A 104 -35.26 -13.38 44.99
C THR A 104 -35.56 -12.57 46.25
N GLU A 105 -35.29 -11.25 46.23
CA GLU A 105 -35.86 -10.30 47.17
C GLU A 105 -36.98 -9.51 46.50
N PRO A 106 -38.08 -9.18 47.24
CA PRO A 106 -39.25 -8.53 46.67
C PRO A 106 -39.05 -7.01 46.57
N VAL A 107 -39.40 -6.43 45.41
CA VAL A 107 -39.43 -4.97 45.18
C VAL A 107 -40.74 -4.42 45.69
N ASP A 108 -40.62 -3.46 46.60
CA ASP A 108 -41.71 -2.68 47.21
C ASP A 108 -42.36 -1.73 46.19
N ASN A 109 -43.67 -1.77 46.16
CA ASN A 109 -44.54 -1.07 45.21
C ASN A 109 -45.09 0.18 45.91
N SER A 110 -44.33 1.29 45.93
CA SER A 110 -44.79 2.58 46.42
C SER A 110 -45.26 3.49 45.29
N THR A 111 -46.51 3.66 45.27
CA THR A 111 -47.42 4.60 44.62
C THR A 111 -46.84 5.97 44.23
N TRP A 112 -46.84 6.28 42.92
CA TRP A 112 -46.78 7.66 42.43
C TRP A 112 -48.18 8.10 42.02
N LYS A 113 -48.71 9.11 42.68
CA LYS A 113 -49.92 9.84 42.28
C LYS A 113 -49.57 10.78 41.14
N GLY A 114 -50.25 10.62 40.02
CA GLY A 114 -50.16 11.50 38.87
C GLY A 114 -50.85 12.84 39.10
N GLU A 115 -50.22 13.93 38.70
CA GLU A 115 -50.87 15.21 38.40
C GLU A 115 -51.24 15.24 36.92
N ASP A 116 -52.53 15.38 36.68
CA ASP A 116 -53.11 15.59 35.33
C ASP A 116 -52.62 16.94 34.77
N ARG A 117 -51.69 16.91 33.79
CA ARG A 117 -51.48 18.03 32.88
C ARG A 117 -52.24 17.71 31.58
N GLN A 118 -53.23 18.53 31.32
CA GLN A 118 -53.90 18.66 30.04
C GLN A 118 -52.86 18.81 28.95
N MET A 119 -52.74 17.84 28.03
CA MET A 119 -51.98 17.97 26.81
C MET A 119 -52.89 18.63 25.77
N ASP A 120 -52.44 19.83 25.31
CA ASP A 120 -53.00 20.47 24.15
C ASP A 120 -52.72 19.58 22.92
N GLU A 121 -53.73 19.26 22.13
CA GLU A 121 -53.63 18.53 20.90
C GLU A 121 -52.75 19.32 19.93
N PRO A 122 -51.71 18.68 19.27
CA PRO A 122 -51.00 19.36 18.21
C PRO A 122 -51.84 19.40 16.94
N ASP A 123 -51.92 20.61 16.38
CA ASP A 123 -52.52 20.97 15.10
C ASP A 123 -52.09 19.97 13.99
N GLN A 124 -53.04 19.17 13.51
CA GLN A 124 -52.86 18.25 12.36
C GLN A 124 -53.08 19.01 11.06
N ASP A 125 -52.11 19.78 10.62
CA ASP A 125 -52.00 20.13 9.19
C ASP A 125 -50.57 20.45 8.78
N ALA A 126 -49.70 19.41 8.86
CA ALA A 126 -48.48 19.38 8.10
C ALA A 126 -48.63 18.26 7.04
N THR A 127 -49.06 18.63 5.87
CA THR A 127 -48.94 17.79 4.69
C THR A 127 -47.46 17.45 4.50
N GLU A 128 -47.04 16.27 5.04
CA GLU A 128 -45.74 15.67 4.73
C GLU A 128 -45.72 15.39 3.22
N GLU A 129 -44.98 16.23 2.47
CA GLU A 129 -44.60 15.87 1.09
C GLU A 129 -43.93 14.48 1.15
N PRO A 130 -44.33 13.54 0.27
CA PRO A 130 -43.73 12.22 0.26
C PRO A 130 -42.21 12.36 0.06
N ALA A 131 -41.43 11.90 1.04
CA ALA A 131 -39.98 11.94 1.00
C ALA A 131 -39.52 11.32 -0.34
N LYS A 132 -38.90 12.13 -1.20
CA LYS A 132 -38.41 11.70 -2.51
C LYS A 132 -37.46 10.53 -2.29
N GLU A 133 -37.81 9.36 -2.82
CA GLU A 133 -36.99 8.17 -2.72
C GLU A 133 -35.64 8.42 -3.40
N LEU A 134 -34.52 8.29 -2.68
CA LEU A 134 -33.19 8.54 -3.21
C LEU A 134 -32.83 7.49 -4.27
N GLU A 135 -32.35 7.95 -5.42
CA GLU A 135 -31.79 7.08 -6.46
C GLU A 135 -30.44 6.50 -6.02
N LYS A 136 -30.04 5.38 -6.64
CA LYS A 136 -28.69 4.82 -6.42
C LYS A 136 -27.62 5.78 -6.93
N CYS A 137 -26.51 5.88 -6.19
CA CYS A 137 -25.35 6.62 -6.67
C CYS A 137 -24.83 6.03 -7.98
N PRO A 138 -24.29 6.86 -8.89
CA PRO A 138 -23.75 6.38 -10.16
C PRO A 138 -22.54 5.46 -9.94
N GLU A 139 -22.32 4.54 -10.87
CA GLU A 139 -21.19 3.60 -10.86
C GLU A 139 -19.84 4.33 -10.81
N THR A 140 -19.73 5.47 -11.51
CA THR A 140 -18.60 6.39 -11.41
C THR A 140 -19.10 7.71 -10.89
N SER A 141 -18.63 8.12 -9.71
CA SER A 141 -19.05 9.38 -9.10
C SER A 141 -18.63 10.58 -9.97
N PRO A 142 -19.53 11.53 -10.21
CA PRO A 142 -19.21 12.78 -10.91
C PRO A 142 -18.37 13.73 -10.05
N LEU A 143 -18.17 13.44 -8.76
CA LEU A 143 -17.43 14.26 -7.81
C LEU A 143 -15.91 13.97 -7.83
N LEU A 144 -15.46 12.96 -8.56
CA LEU A 144 -14.06 12.60 -8.68
C LEU A 144 -13.27 13.70 -9.41
N VAL A 145 -12.10 14.03 -8.87
CA VAL A 145 -11.20 15.07 -9.43
C VAL A 145 -9.98 14.48 -10.14
N GLY A 146 -9.70 13.19 -9.96
CA GLY A 146 -8.55 12.52 -10.58
C GLY A 146 -7.28 12.63 -9.74
N PRO A 147 -6.11 12.94 -10.37
CA PRO A 147 -4.84 12.96 -9.69
C PRO A 147 -4.78 13.98 -8.56
N LEU A 148 -4.21 13.58 -7.43
CA LEU A 148 -4.10 14.37 -6.21
C LEU A 148 -2.63 14.62 -5.87
N ARG A 149 -2.35 15.81 -5.34
CA ARG A 149 -1.06 16.11 -4.73
C ARG A 149 -1.08 15.70 -3.26
N VAL A 150 -0.20 14.77 -2.89
CA VAL A 150 -0.03 14.31 -1.51
C VAL A 150 1.25 14.89 -0.95
N GLU A 151 1.16 15.60 0.17
CA GLU A 151 2.27 16.28 0.85
C GLU A 151 2.26 15.90 2.34
N PHE A 152 3.44 15.65 2.91
CA PHE A 152 3.61 15.28 4.32
C PHE A 152 4.33 16.35 5.16
N ASN A 153 4.65 17.49 4.55
CA ASN A 153 5.31 18.64 5.17
C ASN A 153 4.34 19.74 5.63
N ILE A 154 3.05 19.42 5.67
CA ILE A 154 1.99 20.33 6.12
C ILE A 154 1.56 19.98 7.56
N PRO A 155 1.19 20.97 8.38
CA PRO A 155 0.62 20.69 9.70
C PRO A 155 -0.80 20.11 9.55
N VAL A 156 -1.03 18.95 10.15
CA VAL A 156 -2.34 18.29 10.16
C VAL A 156 -2.78 18.07 11.61
N SER A 157 -3.98 18.53 11.98
CA SER A 157 -4.59 18.27 13.27
C SER A 157 -5.95 17.57 13.13
N LEU A 158 -6.34 16.84 14.17
CA LEU A 158 -7.65 16.15 14.18
C LEU A 158 -8.81 17.15 14.18
N GLU A 159 -8.63 18.32 14.81
CA GLU A 159 -9.62 19.41 14.83
C GLU A 159 -9.85 19.97 13.42
N GLN A 160 -8.77 20.15 12.67
CA GLN A 160 -8.86 20.59 11.26
C GLN A 160 -9.54 19.54 10.40
N ILE A 161 -9.17 18.25 10.53
CA ILE A 161 -9.81 17.15 9.80
C ILE A 161 -11.31 17.12 10.08
N LYS A 162 -11.73 17.25 11.35
CA LYS A 162 -13.14 17.29 11.72
C LYS A 162 -13.87 18.49 11.13
N LYS A 163 -13.26 19.67 11.13
CA LYS A 163 -13.81 20.89 10.54
C LYS A 163 -13.98 20.78 9.02
N ASP A 164 -13.00 20.19 8.34
CA ASP A 164 -13.01 20.05 6.89
C ASP A 164 -13.96 18.93 6.41
N ASN A 165 -14.37 18.03 7.31
CA ASN A 165 -15.26 16.91 7.02
C ASN A 165 -16.53 16.92 7.92
N PRO A 166 -17.37 17.97 7.87
CA PRO A 166 -18.51 18.14 8.78
C PRO A 166 -19.59 17.06 8.62
N ASN A 167 -19.61 16.36 7.50
CA ASN A 167 -20.57 15.29 7.23
C ASN A 167 -20.12 13.91 7.74
N VAL A 168 -18.86 13.78 8.17
CA VAL A 168 -18.34 12.56 8.79
C VAL A 168 -18.80 12.54 10.25
N GLN A 169 -19.52 11.49 10.63
CA GLN A 169 -20.01 11.27 11.98
C GLN A 169 -18.88 10.81 12.90
N LEU A 170 -19.12 10.91 14.23
CA LEU A 170 -18.23 10.32 15.24
C LEU A 170 -17.98 8.84 14.94
N GLY A 171 -16.74 8.39 15.14
CA GLY A 171 -16.32 7.04 14.77
C GLY A 171 -15.95 6.87 13.30
N GLY A 172 -15.82 7.96 12.52
CA GLY A 172 -15.36 7.88 11.13
C GLY A 172 -16.40 7.30 10.15
N ARG A 173 -17.70 7.44 10.47
CA ARG A 173 -18.83 7.01 9.64
C ARG A 173 -19.29 8.10 8.68
N PHE A 174 -19.59 7.72 7.47
CA PHE A 174 -20.19 8.61 6.45
C PHE A 174 -21.10 7.82 5.52
N ARG A 175 -22.15 8.45 5.02
CA ARG A 175 -22.94 8.02 3.87
C ARG A 175 -23.38 9.23 3.04
N PRO A 176 -23.51 9.09 1.72
CA PRO A 176 -24.04 10.15 0.86
C PRO A 176 -25.46 10.54 1.31
N ARG A 177 -25.82 11.81 1.10
CA ARG A 177 -27.16 12.35 1.44
C ARG A 177 -28.05 12.49 0.20
N ASP A 178 -27.43 12.53 -0.96
CA ASP A 178 -28.01 12.82 -2.26
C ASP A 178 -28.33 11.59 -3.11
N CYS A 179 -27.77 10.43 -2.72
CA CYS A 179 -28.01 9.15 -3.38
C CYS A 179 -27.79 7.97 -2.44
N LEU A 180 -28.27 6.79 -2.83
CA LEU A 180 -28.02 5.52 -2.11
C LEU A 180 -26.71 4.91 -2.58
N ALA A 181 -25.72 4.79 -1.68
CA ALA A 181 -24.45 4.17 -2.00
C ALA A 181 -24.62 2.73 -2.52
N LEU A 182 -23.81 2.36 -3.51
CA LEU A 182 -23.88 1.03 -4.14
C LEU A 182 -23.40 -0.09 -3.20
N GLN A 183 -22.49 0.24 -2.27
CA GLN A 183 -21.90 -0.70 -1.31
C GLN A 183 -21.73 -0.03 0.05
N LYS A 184 -21.78 -0.86 1.10
CA LYS A 184 -21.46 -0.50 2.49
C LYS A 184 -20.06 -1.02 2.79
N VAL A 185 -19.12 -0.11 2.99
CA VAL A 185 -17.68 -0.39 3.02
C VAL A 185 -17.11 -0.23 4.42
N ALA A 186 -16.53 -1.28 4.99
CA ALA A 186 -15.68 -1.19 6.18
C ALA A 186 -14.22 -1.04 5.77
N ILE A 187 -13.54 0.00 6.25
CA ILE A 187 -12.11 0.18 6.03
C ILE A 187 -11.39 -0.20 7.30
N ILE A 188 -10.59 -1.26 7.23
CA ILE A 188 -9.90 -1.86 8.37
C ILE A 188 -8.42 -1.48 8.33
N ILE A 189 -7.94 -0.85 9.40
CA ILE A 189 -6.57 -0.36 9.53
C ILE A 189 -5.89 -1.05 10.71
N PRO A 190 -4.93 -1.97 10.48
CA PRO A 190 -4.09 -2.52 11.53
C PRO A 190 -3.14 -1.44 12.05
N PHE A 191 -3.11 -1.23 13.35
CA PHE A 191 -2.48 -0.05 13.93
C PHE A 191 -1.67 -0.37 15.17
N ARG A 192 -0.55 0.32 15.35
CA ARG A 192 0.19 0.45 16.61
C ARG A 192 1.20 1.61 16.54
N LYS A 193 1.06 2.61 17.43
CA LYS A 193 2.02 3.72 17.61
C LYS A 193 2.37 4.45 16.28
N ARG A 194 1.38 4.72 15.42
CA ARG A 194 1.54 5.36 14.10
C ARG A 194 0.61 6.59 13.97
N ASP A 195 0.48 7.37 15.06
CA ASP A 195 -0.49 8.46 15.16
C ASP A 195 -0.33 9.52 14.06
N GLU A 196 0.90 9.88 13.72
CA GLU A 196 1.16 10.86 12.65
C GLU A 196 0.73 10.32 11.27
N HIS A 197 0.97 9.04 10.99
CA HIS A 197 0.49 8.42 9.75
C HIS A 197 -1.04 8.39 9.71
N LEU A 198 -1.69 8.08 10.83
CA LEU A 198 -3.16 8.06 10.92
C LEU A 198 -3.75 9.44 10.67
N LYS A 199 -3.15 10.53 11.18
CA LYS A 199 -3.61 11.89 10.90
C LYS A 199 -3.58 12.19 9.41
N PHE A 200 -2.48 11.90 8.71
CA PHE A 200 -2.37 12.08 7.26
C PHE A 200 -3.36 11.17 6.51
N TRP A 201 -3.52 9.92 6.95
CA TRP A 201 -4.49 9.02 6.37
C TRP A 201 -5.91 9.59 6.45
N LEU A 202 -6.37 10.02 7.63
CA LEU A 202 -7.68 10.62 7.82
C LEU A 202 -7.85 11.91 7.01
N TYR A 203 -6.82 12.76 6.98
CA TYR A 203 -6.82 14.03 6.26
C TYR A 203 -7.07 13.85 4.75
N TYR A 204 -6.40 12.89 4.12
CA TYR A 204 -6.54 12.65 2.70
C TYR A 204 -7.70 11.72 2.36
N LEU A 205 -7.93 10.68 3.14
CA LEU A 205 -8.89 9.65 2.77
C LEU A 205 -10.35 10.08 2.98
N HIS A 206 -10.69 10.82 4.04
CA HIS A 206 -12.08 11.26 4.22
C HIS A 206 -12.62 12.05 3.01
N PRO A 207 -11.95 13.09 2.48
CA PRO A 207 -12.42 13.77 1.28
C PRO A 207 -12.49 12.87 0.05
N ILE A 208 -11.52 11.96 -0.14
CA ILE A 208 -11.51 11.00 -1.26
C ILE A 208 -12.73 10.09 -1.20
N LEU A 209 -12.97 9.44 -0.05
CA LEU A 209 -14.05 8.48 0.15
C LEU A 209 -15.44 9.14 0.00
N GLN A 210 -15.58 10.39 0.45
CA GLN A 210 -16.80 11.19 0.26
C GLN A 210 -17.04 11.47 -1.22
N ARG A 211 -16.02 11.88 -1.98
CA ARG A 211 -16.13 12.07 -3.44
C ARG A 211 -16.44 10.78 -4.19
N GLN A 212 -16.02 9.64 -3.67
CA GLN A 212 -16.40 8.32 -4.21
C GLN A 212 -17.84 7.92 -3.89
N GLN A 213 -18.59 8.73 -3.14
CA GLN A 213 -19.98 8.50 -2.73
C GLN A 213 -20.19 7.15 -2.02
N LEU A 214 -19.27 6.78 -1.14
CA LEU A 214 -19.33 5.52 -0.39
C LEU A 214 -20.14 5.68 0.90
N ASP A 215 -20.91 4.67 1.29
CA ASP A 215 -21.38 4.45 2.66
C ASP A 215 -20.26 3.71 3.39
N TYR A 216 -19.47 4.38 4.22
CA TYR A 216 -18.27 3.77 4.81
C TYR A 216 -18.14 3.98 6.31
N GLY A 217 -17.34 3.11 6.93
CA GLY A 217 -16.83 3.26 8.29
C GLY A 217 -15.35 2.93 8.37
N VAL A 218 -14.60 3.68 9.21
CA VAL A 218 -13.16 3.50 9.42
C VAL A 218 -12.92 2.83 10.76
N TYR A 219 -12.22 1.70 10.75
CA TYR A 219 -11.91 0.86 11.92
C TYR A 219 -10.41 0.79 12.14
N VAL A 220 -9.91 1.48 13.14
CA VAL A 220 -8.50 1.48 13.54
C VAL A 220 -8.31 0.41 14.62
N ILE A 221 -7.68 -0.69 14.26
CA ILE A 221 -7.50 -1.85 15.14
C ILE A 221 -6.11 -1.78 15.78
N ASN A 222 -6.08 -1.25 16.99
CA ASN A 222 -4.83 -1.04 17.73
C ASN A 222 -4.40 -2.31 18.46
N GLN A 223 -3.19 -2.82 18.14
CA GLN A 223 -2.58 -3.88 18.92
C GLN A 223 -1.99 -3.30 20.20
N ASP A 224 -2.49 -3.75 21.34
CA ASP A 224 -1.95 -3.39 22.65
C ASP A 224 -0.66 -4.17 22.95
N GLY A 225 0.14 -3.63 23.89
CA GLY A 225 1.40 -4.22 24.32
C GLY A 225 2.56 -4.08 23.33
N ASP A 226 3.70 -4.68 23.68
CA ASP A 226 4.96 -4.61 22.92
C ASP A 226 5.30 -5.92 22.20
N GLU A 227 4.37 -6.88 22.20
CA GLU A 227 4.51 -8.14 21.47
C GLU A 227 4.72 -7.91 19.98
N ILE A 228 5.23 -8.90 19.26
CA ILE A 228 5.44 -8.82 17.81
C ILE A 228 4.11 -8.47 17.13
N PHE A 229 4.14 -7.52 16.19
CA PHE A 229 2.95 -7.06 15.48
C PHE A 229 2.37 -8.16 14.60
N ASN A 230 1.04 -8.37 14.66
CA ASN A 230 0.35 -9.34 13.83
C ASN A 230 -0.72 -8.64 12.98
N ARG A 231 -0.30 -8.15 11.81
CA ARG A 231 -1.16 -7.43 10.86
C ARG A 231 -2.39 -8.24 10.46
N ALA A 232 -2.20 -9.49 10.07
CA ALA A 232 -3.26 -10.39 9.62
C ALA A 232 -4.34 -10.59 10.69
N LYS A 233 -3.94 -10.84 11.94
CA LYS A 233 -4.87 -11.01 13.06
C LYS A 233 -5.67 -9.74 13.34
N LEU A 234 -5.05 -8.57 13.27
CA LEU A 234 -5.73 -7.29 13.44
C LEU A 234 -6.76 -7.05 12.33
N LEU A 235 -6.46 -7.42 11.08
CA LEU A 235 -7.40 -7.33 9.97
C LEU A 235 -8.62 -8.25 10.19
N ASN A 236 -8.42 -9.47 10.70
CA ASN A 236 -9.52 -10.38 11.04
C ASN A 236 -10.36 -9.83 12.21
N VAL A 237 -9.72 -9.28 13.24
CA VAL A 237 -10.44 -8.64 14.36
C VAL A 237 -11.29 -7.48 13.84
N GLY A 238 -10.72 -6.61 13.01
CA GLY A 238 -11.45 -5.49 12.44
C GLY A 238 -12.65 -5.90 11.58
N TYR A 239 -12.50 -6.97 10.78
CA TYR A 239 -13.61 -7.55 10.04
C TYR A 239 -14.75 -8.00 10.97
N MET A 240 -14.42 -8.70 12.05
CA MET A 240 -15.40 -9.19 13.02
C MET A 240 -16.09 -8.05 13.78
N GLU A 241 -15.32 -7.05 14.23
CA GLU A 241 -15.87 -5.92 14.99
C GLU A 241 -16.75 -5.03 14.12
N ALA A 242 -16.35 -4.73 12.89
CA ALA A 242 -17.15 -3.95 11.95
C ALA A 242 -18.53 -4.56 11.70
N LEU A 243 -18.61 -5.88 11.56
CA LEU A 243 -19.89 -6.61 11.34
C LEU A 243 -20.82 -6.61 12.55
N LYS A 244 -20.34 -6.32 13.77
CA LYS A 244 -21.18 -6.15 14.96
C LYS A 244 -21.93 -4.83 14.94
N GLU A 245 -21.34 -3.81 14.28
CA GLU A 245 -21.87 -2.45 14.31
C GLU A 245 -22.76 -2.12 13.11
N TYR A 246 -22.44 -2.68 11.94
CA TYR A 246 -23.16 -2.34 10.71
C TYR A 246 -23.10 -3.48 9.67
N ASP A 247 -24.10 -3.53 8.80
CA ASP A 247 -24.23 -4.55 7.75
C ASP A 247 -23.36 -4.22 6.53
N TYR A 248 -22.03 -4.30 6.71
CA TYR A 248 -21.07 -4.13 5.62
C TYR A 248 -21.07 -5.32 4.67
N ASN A 249 -21.02 -5.03 3.38
CA ASN A 249 -20.89 -6.03 2.32
C ASN A 249 -19.54 -5.97 1.57
N CYS A 250 -18.74 -4.95 1.83
CA CYS A 250 -17.40 -4.76 1.26
C CYS A 250 -16.40 -4.39 2.36
N PHE A 251 -15.19 -4.92 2.26
CA PHE A 251 -14.10 -4.67 3.20
C PHE A 251 -12.86 -4.21 2.46
N VAL A 252 -12.30 -3.09 2.86
CA VAL A 252 -11.01 -2.58 2.41
C VAL A 252 -10.01 -2.71 3.54
N PHE A 253 -8.98 -3.50 3.34
CA PHE A 253 -7.89 -3.70 4.29
C PHE A 253 -6.76 -2.76 3.91
N SER A 254 -6.47 -1.77 4.75
CA SER A 254 -5.58 -0.65 4.40
C SER A 254 -4.48 -0.47 5.41
N ASP A 255 -3.23 -0.41 4.95
CA ASP A 255 -2.14 0.07 5.78
C ASP A 255 -2.32 1.57 6.08
N VAL A 256 -1.91 1.99 7.28
CA VAL A 256 -2.10 3.36 7.77
C VAL A 256 -1.21 4.40 7.07
N ASP A 257 -0.18 3.95 6.37
CA ASP A 257 0.83 4.78 5.69
C ASP A 257 0.69 4.77 4.15
N LEU A 258 -0.46 4.33 3.63
CA LEU A 258 -0.76 4.35 2.19
C LEU A 258 -1.92 5.29 1.87
N ILE A 259 -1.66 6.25 1.01
CA ILE A 259 -2.61 7.27 0.57
C ILE A 259 -2.70 7.22 -0.96
N PRO A 260 -3.91 7.09 -1.55
CA PRO A 260 -4.06 7.11 -2.99
C PRO A 260 -3.75 8.50 -3.57
N MET A 261 -2.98 8.54 -4.65
CA MET A 261 -2.65 9.76 -5.40
C MET A 261 -3.66 10.06 -6.52
N ASP A 262 -4.76 9.32 -6.57
CA ASP A 262 -5.84 9.52 -7.54
C ASP A 262 -7.15 8.98 -6.94
N ASP A 263 -8.19 9.80 -6.83
CA ASP A 263 -9.46 9.41 -6.21
C ASP A 263 -10.32 8.50 -7.11
N ARG A 264 -9.91 8.27 -8.37
CA ARG A 264 -10.48 7.24 -9.23
C ARG A 264 -10.06 5.82 -8.85
N ASN A 265 -9.06 5.67 -7.99
CA ASN A 265 -8.77 4.40 -7.33
C ASN A 265 -9.81 4.12 -6.24
N THR A 266 -10.97 3.60 -6.64
CA THR A 266 -12.15 3.49 -5.79
C THR A 266 -11.99 2.42 -4.72
N TYR A 267 -12.32 2.79 -3.46
CA TYR A 267 -12.29 1.93 -2.26
C TYR A 267 -13.58 1.11 -2.16
N ARG A 268 -13.82 0.26 -3.15
CA ARG A 268 -14.99 -0.62 -3.24
C ARG A 268 -14.59 -2.04 -3.60
N CYS A 269 -15.54 -2.96 -3.49
CA CYS A 269 -15.36 -4.36 -3.87
C CYS A 269 -15.83 -4.62 -5.31
N PHE A 270 -15.25 -5.64 -5.91
CA PHE A 270 -15.44 -6.05 -7.29
C PHE A 270 -15.81 -7.54 -7.36
N SER A 271 -16.07 -8.04 -8.57
CA SER A 271 -16.36 -9.46 -8.79
C SER A 271 -15.24 -10.41 -8.33
N GLN A 272 -14.02 -9.91 -8.24
CA GLN A 272 -12.84 -10.60 -7.70
C GLN A 272 -12.18 -9.74 -6.61
N PRO A 273 -11.42 -10.33 -5.66
CA PRO A 273 -10.56 -9.57 -4.78
C PRO A 273 -9.67 -8.62 -5.56
N ARG A 274 -9.49 -7.38 -5.08
CA ARG A 274 -8.74 -6.37 -5.80
C ARG A 274 -7.59 -5.82 -4.96
N HIS A 275 -6.41 -5.74 -5.55
CA HIS A 275 -5.28 -5.02 -5.01
C HIS A 275 -5.36 -3.54 -5.41
N LEU A 276 -5.46 -2.63 -4.44
CA LEU A 276 -5.63 -1.20 -4.67
C LEU A 276 -4.30 -0.43 -4.64
N SER A 277 -3.25 -0.99 -4.05
CA SER A 277 -1.92 -0.36 -3.93
C SER A 277 -0.89 -0.99 -4.88
N VAL A 278 -1.27 -1.21 -6.14
CA VAL A 278 -0.41 -1.82 -7.18
C VAL A 278 0.79 -0.96 -7.59
N SER A 279 0.76 0.34 -7.31
CA SER A 279 1.71 1.34 -7.80
C SER A 279 2.17 2.24 -6.67
N MET A 280 3.01 1.70 -5.76
CA MET A 280 3.53 2.45 -4.62
C MET A 280 4.85 3.17 -4.96
N ASP A 281 5.01 4.39 -4.46
CA ASP A 281 6.19 5.23 -4.64
C ASP A 281 7.48 4.58 -4.16
N LYS A 282 7.46 3.92 -2.99
CA LYS A 282 8.61 3.19 -2.43
C LYS A 282 9.16 2.07 -3.33
N PHE A 283 8.36 1.59 -4.28
CA PHE A 283 8.75 0.59 -5.29
C PHE A 283 8.90 1.19 -6.69
N GLY A 284 9.00 2.52 -6.79
CA GLY A 284 9.10 3.22 -8.07
C GLY A 284 7.85 3.08 -8.93
N PHE A 285 6.68 3.11 -8.30
CA PHE A 285 5.35 3.02 -8.94
C PHE A 285 5.13 1.75 -9.75
N ARG A 286 5.63 0.62 -9.27
CA ARG A 286 5.44 -0.71 -9.86
C ARG A 286 5.29 -1.77 -8.77
N LEU A 287 4.75 -2.93 -9.13
CA LEU A 287 4.72 -4.07 -8.22
C LEU A 287 6.15 -4.56 -7.96
N PRO A 288 6.53 -4.88 -6.71
CA PRO A 288 7.81 -5.48 -6.39
C PRO A 288 7.95 -6.89 -7.00
N TYR A 289 6.85 -7.64 -7.08
CA TYR A 289 6.72 -8.95 -7.75
C TYR A 289 5.22 -9.19 -8.08
N ASN A 290 4.95 -10.12 -9.00
CA ASN A 290 3.60 -10.30 -9.58
C ASN A 290 2.53 -10.73 -8.56
N GLN A 291 2.89 -11.51 -7.53
CA GLN A 291 1.97 -12.02 -6.51
C GLN A 291 1.76 -11.06 -5.35
N TYR A 292 2.41 -9.90 -5.34
CA TYR A 292 2.29 -8.93 -4.25
C TYR A 292 0.84 -8.44 -4.09
N PHE A 293 0.27 -8.67 -2.91
CA PHE A 293 -1.10 -8.31 -2.56
C PHE A 293 -1.19 -7.46 -1.27
N GLY A 294 -0.04 -6.97 -0.80
CA GLY A 294 0.10 -6.18 0.42
C GLY A 294 -0.33 -4.73 0.28
N GLY A 295 -0.37 -4.03 1.40
CA GLY A 295 -0.71 -2.61 1.47
C GLY A 295 -2.21 -2.37 1.54
N VAL A 296 -2.89 -2.16 0.41
CA VAL A 296 -4.34 -1.92 0.36
C VAL A 296 -5.00 -2.91 -0.59
N SER A 297 -5.97 -3.67 -0.08
CA SER A 297 -6.75 -4.63 -0.85
C SER A 297 -8.23 -4.56 -0.50
N SER A 298 -9.13 -4.97 -1.42
CA SER A 298 -10.56 -5.04 -1.19
C SER A 298 -11.13 -6.41 -1.52
N MET A 299 -12.09 -6.85 -0.70
CA MET A 299 -12.82 -8.11 -0.85
C MET A 299 -14.25 -7.94 -0.39
N SER A 300 -15.21 -8.56 -1.09
CA SER A 300 -16.56 -8.66 -0.59
C SER A 300 -16.63 -9.58 0.64
N LYS A 301 -17.72 -9.48 1.39
CA LYS A 301 -17.98 -10.37 2.55
C LYS A 301 -17.91 -11.85 2.15
N GLU A 302 -18.48 -12.20 1.00
CA GLU A 302 -18.48 -13.56 0.47
C GLU A 302 -17.07 -14.03 0.07
N GLN A 303 -16.29 -13.15 -0.59
CA GLN A 303 -14.91 -13.46 -0.98
C GLN A 303 -14.04 -13.69 0.26
N TYR A 304 -14.16 -12.81 1.27
CA TYR A 304 -13.42 -12.94 2.53
C TYR A 304 -13.74 -14.25 3.26
N LEU A 305 -15.01 -14.62 3.35
CA LEU A 305 -15.46 -15.89 3.96
C LEU A 305 -14.97 -17.09 3.16
N LYS A 306 -14.98 -17.01 1.83
CA LYS A 306 -14.53 -18.09 0.95
C LYS A 306 -13.06 -18.44 1.15
N ILE A 307 -12.20 -17.44 1.36
CA ILE A 307 -10.77 -17.64 1.63
C ILE A 307 -10.47 -17.91 3.12
N ASN A 308 -11.49 -17.93 3.97
CA ASN A 308 -11.37 -18.09 5.43
C ASN A 308 -10.52 -17.01 6.10
N GLY A 309 -10.62 -15.77 5.61
CA GLY A 309 -9.90 -14.59 6.13
C GLY A 309 -8.38 -14.64 6.00
N PHE A 310 -7.71 -13.76 6.73
CA PHE A 310 -6.24 -13.70 6.77
C PHE A 310 -5.66 -14.78 7.70
N PRO A 311 -4.45 -15.28 7.41
CA PRO A 311 -3.80 -16.29 8.27
C PRO A 311 -3.28 -15.67 9.58
N ASN A 312 -3.75 -16.14 10.74
CA ASN A 312 -3.43 -15.56 12.06
C ASN A 312 -2.00 -15.85 12.58
N ASN A 313 -1.24 -16.69 11.90
CA ASN A 313 0.05 -17.19 12.35
C ASN A 313 1.28 -16.41 11.84
N TYR A 314 1.06 -15.32 11.10
CA TYR A 314 2.14 -14.43 10.65
C TYR A 314 2.41 -13.34 11.67
N TRP A 315 3.54 -13.45 12.36
CA TRP A 315 4.03 -12.48 13.33
C TRP A 315 5.21 -11.71 12.77
N GLY A 316 5.19 -10.40 12.86
CA GLY A 316 6.18 -9.52 12.26
C GLY A 316 5.77 -9.07 10.86
N TRP A 317 6.76 -8.86 10.01
CA TRP A 317 6.55 -8.30 8.68
C TRP A 317 6.61 -9.36 7.59
N GLY A 318 5.56 -9.42 6.77
CA GLY A 318 5.52 -10.14 5.50
C GLY A 318 4.99 -11.59 5.57
N GLY A 319 4.53 -12.07 4.44
CA GLY A 319 4.07 -13.43 4.19
C GLY A 319 2.56 -13.62 4.27
N GLU A 320 1.83 -12.82 5.04
CA GLU A 320 0.38 -12.92 5.18
C GLU A 320 -0.37 -12.53 3.91
N ASP A 321 0.16 -11.57 3.17
CA ASP A 321 -0.39 -11.08 1.90
C ASP A 321 -0.09 -12.04 0.73
N ASP A 322 1.07 -12.68 0.72
CA ASP A 322 1.41 -13.74 -0.22
C ASP A 322 0.52 -14.98 -0.02
N ASP A 323 0.21 -15.33 1.25
CA ASP A 323 -0.72 -16.41 1.57
C ASP A 323 -2.14 -16.08 1.06
N ILE A 324 -2.62 -14.84 1.24
CA ILE A 324 -3.91 -14.39 0.71
C ILE A 324 -3.96 -14.46 -0.82
N TYR A 325 -2.89 -14.09 -1.51
CA TYR A 325 -2.82 -14.20 -2.97
C TYR A 325 -3.01 -15.65 -3.46
N ASN A 326 -2.51 -16.62 -2.69
CA ASN A 326 -2.57 -18.05 -3.05
C ASN A 326 -3.90 -18.74 -2.69
N ARG A 327 -4.78 -18.10 -1.93
CA ARG A 327 -6.11 -18.62 -1.52
C ARG A 327 -7.20 -18.29 -2.51
#